data_76b1f00c454cecdd3b092378449e7681
#
_entry.id   76b1f00c454cecdd3b092378449e7681
#
_cell.length_a   1.000
_cell.length_b   1.000
_cell.length_c   1.000
_cell.angle_alpha   90.00
_cell.angle_beta   90.00
_cell.angle_gamma   90.00
#
_symmetry.space_group_name_H-M   'P 1'
#
loop_
_entity.id
_entity.type
_entity.pdbx_description
1 polymer ?
#
loop_
_entity_poly.entity_id
_entity_poly.type
_entity_poly.pdbx_seq_one_letter_code
_entity_poly.pdbx_strand_id
1 'polypeptide(L)'
;MFPQRLDHQQHKLTDKFSLIVWNIHKENLHTQFLERFATLFEEYPCDFLLFQEVKFLKKIAPVLNEFSYAMASNIETFQHIYGVLTATKTAFATISPHLTHRREIGLITHKSMLITYHQLPDGRPLHIVNIHGINFVSIKIFIKELEKIKAVLHSCSGPIIVAGDFNNWTKKRIMALDTFQHALGLEKADIQEGHHVKQIFKKPLDHIFYRDLELLKAEAIDTQKISDHNPIYATFRIINNSGKMAETVEVLDKV
;
A
#
# COMPACT_ATOMS: atom_id res chain seq x y z
N MET A 1 -16.73 -4.14 -13.11
CA MET A 1 -15.85 -2.95 -13.29
C MET A 1 -15.43 -2.54 -11.89
N PHE A 2 -14.15 -2.43 -11.59
CA PHE A 2 -13.70 -1.97 -10.27
C PHE A 2 -13.89 -0.45 -10.16
N PRO A 3 -14.30 0.10 -8.99
CA PRO A 3 -14.51 1.53 -8.81
C PRO A 3 -13.23 2.32 -9.03
N GLN A 4 -13.29 3.36 -9.88
CA GLN A 4 -12.17 4.25 -10.12
C GLN A 4 -12.64 5.64 -10.53
N ARG A 5 -11.83 6.65 -10.21
CA ARG A 5 -11.96 8.03 -10.70
C ARG A 5 -10.56 8.57 -11.02
N LEU A 6 -10.36 9.04 -12.24
CA LEU A 6 -9.05 9.36 -12.79
C LEU A 6 -8.99 10.85 -13.22
N ASP A 7 -9.04 11.75 -12.25
CA ASP A 7 -9.09 13.20 -12.48
C ASP A 7 -7.70 13.83 -12.68
N HIS A 8 -6.62 13.25 -12.10
CA HIS A 8 -5.27 13.84 -12.06
C HIS A 8 -4.28 13.17 -13.00
N GLN A 9 -4.71 12.75 -14.19
CA GLN A 9 -3.90 11.98 -15.14
C GLN A 9 -2.70 12.75 -15.75
N GLN A 10 -2.65 14.06 -15.58
CA GLN A 10 -1.55 14.89 -16.12
C GLN A 10 -0.49 15.25 -15.06
N HIS A 11 -0.75 15.03 -13.79
CA HIS A 11 0.18 15.37 -12.72
C HIS A 11 1.30 14.32 -12.63
N LYS A 12 2.53 14.80 -12.60
CA LYS A 12 3.73 13.96 -12.47
C LYS A 12 4.20 13.89 -11.03
N LEU A 13 4.74 12.75 -10.65
CA LEU A 13 5.42 12.59 -9.36
C LEU A 13 6.71 13.41 -9.34
N THR A 14 7.10 13.91 -8.17
CA THR A 14 8.38 14.60 -7.94
C THR A 14 9.42 13.62 -7.40
N ASP A 15 10.71 14.04 -7.31
CA ASP A 15 11.79 13.20 -6.79
C ASP A 15 11.60 12.79 -5.32
N LYS A 16 10.80 13.55 -4.59
CA LYS A 16 10.40 13.26 -3.21
C LYS A 16 8.89 13.17 -3.15
N PHE A 17 8.38 12.08 -2.57
CA PHE A 17 6.95 11.87 -2.42
C PHE A 17 6.63 11.20 -1.09
N SER A 18 5.38 11.29 -0.68
CA SER A 18 4.89 10.75 0.58
C SER A 18 3.61 9.95 0.42
N LEU A 19 3.38 9.07 1.39
CA LEU A 19 2.18 8.24 1.42
C LEU A 19 1.65 8.05 2.83
N ILE A 20 0.34 7.80 2.92
CA ILE A 20 -0.35 7.32 4.11
C ILE A 20 -0.87 5.92 3.85
N VAL A 21 -0.55 4.98 4.74
CA VAL A 21 -1.09 3.61 4.76
C VAL A 21 -2.01 3.48 5.95
N TRP A 22 -3.26 3.05 5.75
CA TRP A 22 -4.22 2.98 6.84
C TRP A 22 -5.35 1.96 6.60
N ASN A 23 -5.49 0.97 7.47
CA ASN A 23 -6.73 0.20 7.56
C ASN A 23 -7.78 1.05 8.28
N ILE A 24 -8.77 1.55 7.54
CA ILE A 24 -9.76 2.50 8.04
C ILE A 24 -11.03 1.84 8.62
N HIS A 25 -11.07 0.51 8.70
CA HIS A 25 -12.16 -0.27 9.31
C HIS A 25 -13.57 0.16 8.89
N LYS A 26 -13.76 0.59 7.63
CA LYS A 26 -15.03 1.04 7.05
C LYS A 26 -15.57 2.38 7.60
N GLU A 27 -14.72 3.13 8.33
CA GLU A 27 -15.12 4.38 9.00
C GLU A 27 -15.27 5.56 8.04
N ASN A 28 -14.85 5.44 6.78
CA ASN A 28 -14.78 6.52 5.80
C ASN A 28 -16.14 7.15 5.39
N LEU A 29 -17.26 6.66 5.90
CA LEU A 29 -18.57 7.30 5.74
C LEU A 29 -19.03 8.01 7.04
N HIS A 30 -18.30 7.93 8.12
CA HIS A 30 -18.63 8.52 9.41
C HIS A 30 -18.05 9.95 9.52
N THR A 31 -18.84 10.88 10.04
CA THR A 31 -18.45 12.30 10.16
C THR A 31 -17.16 12.48 10.94
N GLN A 32 -16.98 11.78 12.06
CA GLN A 32 -15.77 11.86 12.88
C GLN A 32 -14.51 11.43 12.10
N PHE A 33 -14.61 10.40 11.25
CA PHE A 33 -13.51 10.00 10.38
C PHE A 33 -13.18 11.12 9.39
N LEU A 34 -14.19 11.68 8.73
CA LEU A 34 -13.99 12.72 7.71
C LEU A 34 -13.36 13.98 8.30
N GLU A 35 -13.79 14.41 9.48
CA GLU A 35 -13.22 15.55 10.20
C GLU A 35 -11.77 15.29 10.60
N ARG A 36 -11.48 14.14 11.21
CA ARG A 36 -10.11 13.80 11.62
C ARG A 36 -9.20 13.56 10.42
N PHE A 37 -9.72 12.97 9.35
CA PHE A 37 -8.97 12.78 8.11
C PHE A 37 -8.57 14.12 7.47
N ALA A 38 -9.48 15.12 7.47
CA ALA A 38 -9.17 16.45 6.96
C ALA A 38 -8.01 17.09 7.74
N THR A 39 -8.08 17.08 9.10
CA THR A 39 -7.00 17.57 9.96
C THR A 39 -5.69 16.81 9.75
N LEU A 40 -5.76 15.46 9.69
CA LEU A 40 -4.58 14.62 9.45
C LEU A 40 -3.91 14.97 8.12
N PHE A 41 -4.70 15.23 7.09
CA PHE A 41 -4.20 15.53 5.76
C PHE A 41 -3.55 16.92 5.67
N GLU A 42 -4.01 17.88 6.48
CA GLU A 42 -3.36 19.20 6.62
C GLU A 42 -2.00 19.07 7.34
N GLU A 43 -1.93 18.25 8.39
CA GLU A 43 -0.71 18.01 9.17
C GLU A 43 0.32 17.13 8.40
N TYR A 44 -0.18 16.16 7.63
CA TYR A 44 0.60 15.16 6.90
C TYR A 44 0.20 15.11 5.41
N PRO A 45 0.50 16.16 4.64
CA PRO A 45 0.18 16.16 3.20
C PRO A 45 0.92 15.03 2.50
N CYS A 46 0.21 14.31 1.64
CA CYS A 46 0.78 13.17 0.93
C CYS A 46 0.37 13.10 -0.54
N ASP A 47 1.14 12.34 -1.31
CA ASP A 47 0.92 12.11 -2.74
C ASP A 47 0.06 10.85 -2.98
N PHE A 48 0.12 9.89 -2.02
CA PHE A 48 -0.61 8.64 -2.09
C PHE A 48 -1.35 8.32 -0.79
N LEU A 49 -2.55 7.73 -0.94
CA LEU A 49 -3.33 7.14 0.15
C LEU A 49 -3.53 5.65 -0.17
N LEU A 50 -3.11 4.77 0.73
CA LEU A 50 -3.27 3.33 0.64
C LEU A 50 -4.22 2.87 1.75
N PHE A 51 -5.52 2.82 1.44
CA PHE A 51 -6.54 2.45 2.41
C PHE A 51 -6.95 0.99 2.28
N GLN A 52 -7.10 0.32 3.43
CA GLN A 52 -7.71 -0.99 3.54
C GLN A 52 -9.06 -0.85 4.24
N GLU A 53 -9.95 -1.82 4.00
CA GLU A 53 -11.33 -1.84 4.50
C GLU A 53 -12.17 -0.60 4.16
N VAL A 54 -12.00 -0.08 2.95
CA VAL A 54 -12.84 1.03 2.45
C VAL A 54 -14.26 0.56 2.20
N LYS A 55 -15.25 1.42 2.47
CA LYS A 55 -16.68 1.19 2.23
C LYS A 55 -17.23 2.30 1.35
N PHE A 56 -17.78 1.97 0.18
CA PHE A 56 -18.44 2.92 -0.71
C PHE A 56 -19.91 2.57 -0.95
N LEU A 57 -20.72 3.60 -1.18
CA LEU A 57 -22.08 3.43 -1.69
C LEU A 57 -22.02 3.13 -3.19
N LYS A 58 -22.72 2.08 -3.66
CA LYS A 58 -22.71 1.66 -5.07
C LYS A 58 -23.16 2.73 -6.07
N LYS A 59 -24.05 3.61 -5.64
CA LYS A 59 -24.65 4.63 -6.50
C LYS A 59 -23.98 6.00 -6.40
N ILE A 60 -22.99 6.16 -5.52
CA ILE A 60 -22.33 7.43 -5.27
C ILE A 60 -20.84 7.21 -5.45
N ALA A 61 -20.28 7.79 -6.50
CA ALA A 61 -18.84 7.85 -6.65
C ALA A 61 -18.27 8.77 -5.56
N PRO A 62 -17.41 8.28 -4.67
CA PRO A 62 -16.80 9.14 -3.65
C PRO A 62 -15.96 10.22 -4.32
N VAL A 63 -15.96 11.39 -3.73
CA VAL A 63 -15.07 12.48 -4.11
C VAL A 63 -13.96 12.55 -3.07
N LEU A 64 -12.75 12.30 -3.48
CA LEU A 64 -11.55 12.44 -2.66
C LEU A 64 -10.79 13.71 -3.07
N ASN A 65 -11.51 14.81 -3.19
CA ASN A 65 -10.98 16.15 -3.55
C ASN A 65 -9.83 16.12 -4.57
N GLU A 66 -8.59 16.28 -4.12
CA GLU A 66 -7.37 16.38 -4.95
C GLU A 66 -6.80 15.02 -5.40
N PHE A 67 -7.55 13.92 -5.25
CA PHE A 67 -7.05 12.60 -5.60
C PHE A 67 -7.86 11.93 -6.71
N SER A 68 -7.14 11.35 -7.66
CA SER A 68 -7.62 10.22 -8.45
C SER A 68 -7.57 8.97 -7.59
N TYR A 69 -8.42 7.99 -7.83
CA TYR A 69 -8.38 6.72 -7.10
C TYR A 69 -8.76 5.52 -7.95
N ALA A 70 -8.26 4.36 -7.52
CA ALA A 70 -8.69 3.04 -7.97
C ALA A 70 -8.96 2.15 -6.75
N MET A 71 -9.92 1.24 -6.86
CA MET A 71 -10.32 0.34 -5.78
C MET A 71 -10.39 -1.10 -6.29
N ALA A 72 -9.77 -2.04 -5.57
CA ALA A 72 -10.02 -3.46 -5.75
C ALA A 72 -11.10 -3.90 -4.75
N SER A 73 -12.31 -4.12 -5.25
CA SER A 73 -13.44 -4.58 -4.42
C SER A 73 -13.32 -6.06 -4.11
N ASN A 74 -13.60 -6.43 -2.85
CA ASN A 74 -13.60 -7.82 -2.38
C ASN A 74 -14.96 -8.31 -1.88
N ILE A 75 -15.83 -7.39 -1.50
CA ILE A 75 -17.21 -7.66 -1.07
C ILE A 75 -18.11 -6.63 -1.72
N GLU A 76 -19.24 -7.12 -2.20
CA GLU A 76 -20.35 -6.28 -2.66
C GLU A 76 -21.64 -6.72 -1.99
N THR A 77 -22.37 -5.77 -1.43
CA THR A 77 -23.73 -5.94 -0.91
C THR A 77 -24.72 -5.23 -1.82
N PHE A 78 -25.98 -5.20 -1.46
CA PHE A 78 -27.00 -4.46 -2.23
C PHE A 78 -26.66 -2.97 -2.35
N GLN A 79 -26.16 -2.35 -1.27
CA GLN A 79 -25.94 -0.90 -1.19
C GLN A 79 -24.45 -0.50 -1.22
N HIS A 80 -23.53 -1.38 -0.81
CA HIS A 80 -22.14 -1.03 -0.56
C HIS A 80 -21.16 -1.92 -1.32
N ILE A 81 -19.99 -1.34 -1.58
CA ILE A 81 -18.80 -2.01 -2.09
C ILE A 81 -17.69 -1.84 -1.04
N TYR A 82 -16.91 -2.90 -0.79
CA TYR A 82 -15.81 -2.91 0.16
C TYR A 82 -14.52 -3.39 -0.52
N GLY A 83 -13.37 -2.92 -0.04
CA GLY A 83 -12.09 -3.36 -0.59
C GLY A 83 -10.89 -2.53 -0.14
N VAL A 84 -9.82 -2.58 -0.92
CA VAL A 84 -8.66 -1.71 -0.79
C VAL A 84 -8.71 -0.62 -1.85
N LEU A 85 -8.26 0.58 -1.48
CA LEU A 85 -8.24 1.75 -2.34
C LEU A 85 -6.84 2.37 -2.35
N THR A 86 -6.32 2.63 -3.52
CA THR A 86 -5.16 3.49 -3.72
C THR A 86 -5.63 4.79 -4.35
N ALA A 87 -5.32 5.92 -3.70
CA ALA A 87 -5.58 7.24 -4.24
C ALA A 87 -4.26 8.00 -4.42
N THR A 88 -4.21 8.89 -5.42
CA THR A 88 -3.00 9.65 -5.73
C THR A 88 -3.32 10.99 -6.40
N LYS A 89 -2.43 11.96 -6.20
CA LYS A 89 -2.43 13.24 -6.93
C LYS A 89 -1.73 13.16 -8.29
N THR A 90 -1.18 11.99 -8.64
CA THR A 90 -0.45 11.77 -9.90
C THR A 90 -1.19 10.83 -10.83
N ALA A 91 -0.74 10.73 -12.07
CA ALA A 91 -1.33 9.83 -13.05
C ALA A 91 -1.14 8.34 -12.66
N PHE A 92 -2.17 7.54 -12.92
CA PHE A 92 -2.04 6.09 -12.96
C PHE A 92 -1.60 5.66 -14.37
N ALA A 93 -0.43 5.04 -14.50
CA ALA A 93 -0.02 4.44 -15.76
C ALA A 93 -0.75 3.12 -16.01
N THR A 94 -0.93 2.31 -14.96
CA THR A 94 -1.68 1.04 -15.00
C THR A 94 -2.32 0.75 -13.65
N ILE A 95 -3.46 0.06 -13.66
CA ILE A 95 -4.19 -0.35 -12.46
C ILE A 95 -4.49 -1.84 -12.58
N SER A 96 -4.05 -2.64 -11.61
CA SER A 96 -4.19 -4.10 -11.62
C SER A 96 -4.78 -4.62 -10.30
N PRO A 97 -6.10 -4.82 -10.22
CA PRO A 97 -6.75 -5.35 -9.04
C PRO A 97 -6.60 -6.88 -8.97
N HIS A 98 -6.31 -7.40 -7.78
CA HIS A 98 -6.20 -8.82 -7.50
C HIS A 98 -7.04 -9.21 -6.29
N LEU A 99 -7.69 -10.38 -6.36
CA LEU A 99 -8.43 -10.98 -5.25
C LEU A 99 -7.74 -12.26 -4.79
N THR A 100 -7.81 -12.54 -3.50
CA THR A 100 -7.35 -13.83 -2.97
C THR A 100 -8.24 -14.97 -3.49
N HIS A 101 -7.68 -16.17 -3.71
CA HIS A 101 -8.44 -17.31 -4.24
C HIS A 101 -9.38 -17.94 -3.21
N ARG A 102 -9.15 -17.75 -1.93
CA ARG A 102 -9.95 -18.37 -0.88
C ARG A 102 -10.63 -17.33 0.01
N ARG A 103 -11.83 -17.68 0.44
CA ARG A 103 -12.62 -16.92 1.41
C ARG A 103 -12.13 -17.19 2.82
N GLU A 104 -12.26 -16.22 3.71
CA GLU A 104 -12.04 -16.43 5.14
C GLU A 104 -13.09 -17.41 5.71
N ILE A 105 -12.69 -18.19 6.73
CA ILE A 105 -13.56 -19.16 7.38
C ILE A 105 -14.76 -18.43 8.01
N GLY A 106 -15.97 -18.84 7.60
CA GLY A 106 -17.23 -18.29 8.11
C GLY A 106 -17.64 -16.93 7.53
N LEU A 107 -16.82 -16.31 6.70
CA LEU A 107 -17.12 -15.05 6.01
C LEU A 107 -17.04 -15.27 4.50
N ILE A 108 -18.00 -14.67 3.77
CA ILE A 108 -18.05 -14.68 2.30
C ILE A 108 -17.06 -13.62 1.76
N THR A 109 -15.86 -13.51 2.35
CA THR A 109 -14.95 -12.41 2.04
C THR A 109 -13.65 -12.91 1.43
N HIS A 110 -13.30 -12.34 0.28
CA HIS A 110 -11.96 -12.37 -0.25
C HIS A 110 -11.20 -11.19 0.33
N LYS A 111 -9.90 -11.32 0.54
CA LYS A 111 -9.06 -10.14 0.75
C LYS A 111 -8.57 -9.63 -0.60
N SER A 112 -8.21 -8.38 -0.66
CA SER A 112 -7.86 -7.72 -1.90
C SER A 112 -6.46 -7.14 -1.88
N MET A 113 -5.86 -7.13 -3.04
CA MET A 113 -4.62 -6.43 -3.33
C MET A 113 -4.86 -5.56 -4.56
N LEU A 114 -4.32 -4.37 -4.53
CA LEU A 114 -4.33 -3.45 -5.66
C LEU A 114 -2.89 -3.08 -6.01
N ILE A 115 -2.48 -3.38 -7.21
CA ILE A 115 -1.19 -2.92 -7.76
C ILE A 115 -1.47 -1.75 -8.68
N THR A 116 -0.76 -0.65 -8.46
CA THR A 116 -0.81 0.52 -9.32
C THR A 116 0.59 0.90 -9.78
N TYR A 117 0.67 1.40 -11.01
CA TYR A 117 1.92 1.79 -11.65
C TYR A 117 1.88 3.29 -11.91
N HIS A 118 2.96 3.99 -11.55
CA HIS A 118 3.11 5.42 -11.71
C HIS A 118 4.44 5.71 -12.39
N GLN A 119 4.48 6.75 -13.22
CA GLN A 119 5.71 7.13 -13.89
C GLN A 119 6.53 8.07 -13.01
N LEU A 120 7.77 7.71 -12.74
CA LEU A 120 8.75 8.56 -12.08
C LEU A 120 9.25 9.67 -13.04
N PRO A 121 9.83 10.77 -12.51
CA PRO A 121 10.41 11.84 -13.33
C PRO A 121 11.47 11.35 -14.32
N ASP A 122 12.23 10.33 -13.97
CA ASP A 122 13.26 9.70 -14.78
C ASP A 122 12.73 8.65 -15.78
N GLY A 123 11.41 8.47 -15.86
CA GLY A 123 10.73 7.55 -16.77
C GLY A 123 10.59 6.12 -16.25
N ARG A 124 11.24 5.74 -15.15
CA ARG A 124 11.08 4.40 -14.55
C ARG A 124 9.67 4.22 -13.98
N PRO A 125 9.12 3.00 -13.96
CA PRO A 125 7.86 2.72 -13.30
C PRO A 125 8.06 2.63 -11.77
N LEU A 126 7.22 3.30 -10.99
CA LEU A 126 7.03 3.06 -9.56
C LEU A 126 5.84 2.11 -9.37
N HIS A 127 6.06 1.01 -8.68
CA HIS A 127 5.04 0.03 -8.37
C HIS A 127 4.55 0.24 -6.92
N ILE A 128 3.26 0.50 -6.75
CA ILE A 128 2.63 0.61 -5.43
C ILE A 128 1.65 -0.54 -5.26
N VAL A 129 1.87 -1.34 -4.22
CA VAL A 129 1.06 -2.52 -3.88
C VAL A 129 0.38 -2.27 -2.54
N ASN A 130 -0.92 -2.05 -2.60
CA ASN A 130 -1.76 -1.91 -1.42
C ASN A 130 -2.37 -3.26 -1.07
N ILE A 131 -2.05 -3.78 0.11
CA ILE A 131 -2.43 -5.14 0.55
C ILE A 131 -3.37 -5.08 1.75
N HIS A 132 -4.41 -5.91 1.71
CA HIS A 132 -5.14 -6.34 2.88
C HIS A 132 -5.04 -7.88 2.96
N GLY A 133 -4.14 -8.37 3.81
CA GLY A 133 -3.80 -9.78 3.96
C GLY A 133 -4.94 -10.62 4.50
N ILE A 134 -4.98 -11.91 4.13
CA ILE A 134 -5.99 -12.85 4.62
C ILE A 134 -5.78 -13.15 6.11
N ASN A 135 -6.81 -12.88 6.92
CA ASN A 135 -6.85 -13.29 8.32
C ASN A 135 -7.50 -14.69 8.47
N PHE A 136 -7.41 -15.29 9.66
CA PHE A 136 -8.11 -16.54 10.06
C PHE A 136 -8.03 -17.71 9.06
N VAL A 137 -6.96 -17.82 8.28
CA VAL A 137 -6.68 -18.95 7.39
C VAL A 137 -5.46 -19.74 7.86
N SER A 138 -5.31 -20.98 7.38
CA SER A 138 -4.12 -21.78 7.67
C SER A 138 -2.86 -21.12 7.11
N ILE A 139 -1.71 -21.40 7.73
CA ILE A 139 -0.41 -20.91 7.27
C ILE A 139 -0.11 -21.29 5.80
N LYS A 140 -0.56 -22.47 5.38
CA LYS A 140 -0.38 -22.92 3.98
C LYS A 140 -1.08 -22.00 2.98
N ILE A 141 -2.28 -21.52 3.32
CA ILE A 141 -3.04 -20.59 2.48
C ILE A 141 -2.35 -19.22 2.48
N PHE A 142 -1.93 -18.74 3.65
CA PHE A 142 -1.20 -17.47 3.77
C PHE A 142 0.07 -17.46 2.91
N ILE A 143 0.91 -18.49 3.00
CA ILE A 143 2.11 -18.63 2.15
C ILE A 143 1.75 -18.65 0.67
N LYS A 144 0.71 -19.41 0.27
CA LYS A 144 0.29 -19.46 -1.12
C LYS A 144 -0.12 -18.09 -1.68
N GLU A 145 -0.74 -17.24 -0.87
CA GLU A 145 -1.07 -15.88 -1.30
C GLU A 145 0.19 -14.99 -1.44
N LEU A 146 1.15 -15.08 -0.49
CA LEU A 146 2.43 -14.38 -0.64
C LEU A 146 3.20 -14.83 -1.89
N GLU A 147 3.21 -16.14 -2.21
CA GLU A 147 3.86 -16.65 -3.42
C GLU A 147 3.25 -16.10 -4.72
N LYS A 148 1.94 -15.86 -4.76
CA LYS A 148 1.30 -15.23 -5.91
C LYS A 148 1.72 -13.77 -6.06
N ILE A 149 1.73 -13.02 -4.94
CA ILE A 149 2.20 -11.64 -4.94
C ILE A 149 3.65 -11.60 -5.41
N LYS A 150 4.49 -12.48 -4.87
CA LYS A 150 5.89 -12.63 -5.26
C LYS A 150 6.03 -12.89 -6.76
N ALA A 151 5.25 -13.82 -7.32
CA ALA A 151 5.30 -14.14 -8.76
C ALA A 151 4.98 -12.92 -9.64
N VAL A 152 4.02 -12.08 -9.25
CA VAL A 152 3.70 -10.85 -9.97
C VAL A 152 4.83 -9.83 -9.83
N LEU A 153 5.35 -9.62 -8.62
CA LEU A 153 6.35 -8.59 -8.34
C LEU A 153 7.78 -8.97 -8.80
N HIS A 154 8.05 -10.27 -8.96
CA HIS A 154 9.38 -10.74 -9.40
C HIS A 154 9.74 -10.26 -10.81
N SER A 155 8.75 -10.06 -11.67
CA SER A 155 8.94 -9.52 -13.02
C SER A 155 8.96 -7.99 -13.07
N CYS A 156 8.67 -7.30 -11.97
CA CYS A 156 8.65 -5.85 -11.91
C CYS A 156 10.08 -5.30 -11.79
N SER A 157 10.47 -4.44 -12.72
CA SER A 157 11.71 -3.66 -12.67
C SER A 157 11.47 -2.30 -12.03
N GLY A 158 12.47 -1.74 -11.33
CA GLY A 158 12.42 -0.42 -10.72
C GLY A 158 11.83 -0.39 -9.31
N PRO A 159 11.58 0.81 -8.79
CA PRO A 159 11.11 1.01 -7.43
C PRO A 159 9.78 0.35 -7.13
N ILE A 160 9.71 -0.26 -5.95
CA ILE A 160 8.50 -0.94 -5.44
C ILE A 160 8.22 -0.49 -4.01
N ILE A 161 6.94 -0.25 -3.71
CA ILE A 161 6.42 -0.14 -2.34
C ILE A 161 5.32 -1.18 -2.18
N VAL A 162 5.41 -2.02 -1.14
CA VAL A 162 4.40 -3.01 -0.75
C VAL A 162 3.95 -2.66 0.66
N ALA A 163 2.71 -2.21 0.83
CA ALA A 163 2.26 -1.69 2.11
C ALA A 163 0.80 -2.07 2.42
N GLY A 164 0.45 -2.06 3.69
CA GLY A 164 -0.90 -2.33 4.17
C GLY A 164 -0.94 -3.21 5.41
N ASP A 165 -2.12 -3.76 5.69
CA ASP A 165 -2.38 -4.71 6.76
C ASP A 165 -2.11 -6.14 6.28
N PHE A 166 -1.06 -6.77 6.81
CA PHE A 166 -0.64 -8.13 6.43
C PHE A 166 -1.26 -9.22 7.30
N ASN A 167 -1.90 -8.88 8.40
CA ASN A 167 -2.49 -9.85 9.34
C ASN A 167 -1.50 -10.96 9.77
N ASN A 168 -0.23 -10.62 10.00
CA ASN A 168 0.89 -11.54 10.23
C ASN A 168 1.18 -11.82 11.72
N TRP A 169 0.17 -11.84 12.58
CA TRP A 169 0.30 -11.93 14.05
C TRP A 169 0.88 -13.24 14.61
N THR A 170 1.02 -14.32 13.83
CA THR A 170 1.65 -15.58 14.29
C THR A 170 3.13 -15.65 13.89
N LYS A 171 3.97 -16.34 14.70
CA LYS A 171 5.39 -16.56 14.37
C LYS A 171 5.59 -17.13 12.96
N LYS A 172 4.77 -18.12 12.55
CA LYS A 172 4.86 -18.73 11.22
C LYS A 172 4.54 -17.75 10.09
N ARG A 173 3.59 -16.83 10.30
CA ARG A 173 3.25 -15.79 9.31
C ARG A 173 4.34 -14.72 9.24
N ILE A 174 4.93 -14.35 10.36
CA ILE A 174 6.07 -13.43 10.39
C ILE A 174 7.22 -14.02 9.57
N MET A 175 7.63 -15.28 9.84
CA MET A 175 8.69 -15.95 9.09
C MET A 175 8.37 -16.05 7.57
N ALA A 176 7.11 -16.31 7.22
CA ALA A 176 6.71 -16.33 5.81
C ALA A 176 6.81 -14.94 5.16
N LEU A 177 6.45 -13.88 5.90
CA LEU A 177 6.57 -12.51 5.42
C LEU A 177 8.04 -12.08 5.29
N ASP A 178 8.90 -12.47 6.23
CA ASP A 178 10.35 -12.25 6.15
C ASP A 178 10.95 -12.96 4.93
N THR A 179 10.55 -14.21 4.66
CA THR A 179 10.96 -14.95 3.45
C THR A 179 10.51 -14.24 2.18
N PHE A 180 9.27 -13.75 2.15
CA PHE A 180 8.72 -12.98 1.03
C PHE A 180 9.51 -11.69 0.79
N GLN A 181 9.79 -10.93 1.85
CA GLN A 181 10.57 -9.70 1.80
C GLN A 181 11.96 -9.95 1.19
N HIS A 182 12.71 -10.93 1.73
CA HIS A 182 14.06 -11.27 1.26
C HIS A 182 14.06 -11.75 -0.21
N ALA A 183 13.09 -12.59 -0.59
CA ALA A 183 13.00 -13.12 -1.95
C ALA A 183 12.77 -12.04 -3.03
N LEU A 184 12.22 -10.89 -2.65
CA LEU A 184 12.00 -9.75 -3.54
C LEU A 184 13.05 -8.63 -3.37
N GLY A 185 14.04 -8.81 -2.49
CA GLY A 185 15.03 -7.78 -2.18
C GLY A 185 14.41 -6.51 -1.59
N LEU A 186 13.33 -6.65 -0.82
CA LEU A 186 12.66 -5.51 -0.20
C LEU A 186 13.31 -5.17 1.14
N GLU A 187 13.42 -3.89 1.44
CA GLU A 187 13.72 -3.37 2.77
C GLU A 187 12.43 -3.15 3.54
N LYS A 188 12.48 -3.29 4.87
CA LYS A 188 11.35 -2.99 5.75
C LYS A 188 11.54 -1.62 6.36
N ALA A 189 10.52 -0.75 6.27
CA ALA A 189 10.55 0.55 6.91
C ALA A 189 10.61 0.41 8.44
N ASP A 190 11.56 1.12 9.06
CA ASP A 190 11.59 1.33 10.50
C ASP A 190 10.62 2.46 10.85
N ILE A 191 9.56 2.12 11.59
CA ILE A 191 8.45 3.03 11.87
C ILE A 191 8.66 3.66 13.23
N GLN A 192 8.89 4.97 13.25
CA GLN A 192 8.91 5.78 14.47
C GLN A 192 7.53 5.74 15.14
N GLU A 193 7.48 5.88 16.47
CA GLU A 193 6.23 5.74 17.24
C GLU A 193 5.50 4.41 16.95
N GLY A 194 6.27 3.35 16.66
CA GLY A 194 5.77 2.04 16.25
C GLY A 194 4.84 1.37 17.27
N HIS A 195 4.76 1.87 18.50
CA HIS A 195 3.79 1.43 19.50
C HIS A 195 2.34 1.82 19.16
N HIS A 196 2.15 2.83 18.30
CA HIS A 196 0.85 3.23 17.76
C HIS A 196 0.39 2.31 16.61
N VAL A 197 1.28 1.56 15.95
CA VAL A 197 0.89 0.58 14.94
C VAL A 197 0.03 -0.50 15.57
N LYS A 198 -1.07 -0.88 14.92
CA LYS A 198 -1.95 -1.95 15.39
C LYS A 198 -1.17 -3.23 15.64
N GLN A 199 -1.33 -3.80 16.83
CA GLN A 199 -0.63 -5.00 17.26
C GLN A 199 -1.60 -6.08 17.76
N ILE A 200 -1.28 -7.33 17.45
CA ILE A 200 -1.84 -8.53 18.08
C ILE A 200 -0.68 -9.28 18.73
N PHE A 201 -0.79 -9.59 20.03
CA PHE A 201 0.28 -10.23 20.81
C PHE A 201 1.64 -9.50 20.68
N LYS A 202 1.63 -8.17 20.72
CA LYS A 202 2.83 -7.31 20.53
C LYS A 202 3.50 -7.49 19.15
N LYS A 203 2.76 -7.93 18.13
CA LYS A 203 3.22 -8.08 16.75
C LYS A 203 2.49 -7.07 15.87
N PRO A 204 3.20 -6.16 15.20
CA PRO A 204 2.58 -5.21 14.29
C PRO A 204 1.95 -5.94 13.10
N LEU A 205 0.79 -5.44 12.66
CA LEU A 205 0.05 -5.97 11.51
C LEU A 205 0.28 -5.19 10.24
N ASP A 206 0.51 -3.87 10.38
CA ASP A 206 0.70 -2.95 9.28
C ASP A 206 2.19 -2.77 9.03
N HIS A 207 2.59 -2.87 7.76
CA HIS A 207 3.98 -2.77 7.35
C HIS A 207 4.10 -1.97 6.06
N ILE A 208 5.29 -1.39 5.86
CA ILE A 208 5.76 -0.83 4.59
C ILE A 208 7.06 -1.53 4.23
N PHE A 209 7.09 -2.18 3.07
CA PHE A 209 8.28 -2.74 2.45
C PHE A 209 8.57 -1.95 1.17
N TYR A 210 9.83 -1.74 0.83
CA TYR A 210 10.23 -0.97 -0.34
C TYR A 210 11.53 -1.47 -0.94
N ARG A 211 11.81 -1.08 -2.18
CA ARG A 211 13.05 -1.36 -2.92
C ARG A 211 13.34 -0.23 -3.88
N ASP A 212 14.63 0.03 -4.13
CA ASP A 212 15.15 1.06 -5.06
C ASP A 212 14.65 2.49 -4.76
N LEU A 213 14.43 2.77 -3.49
CA LEU A 213 14.02 4.07 -2.94
C LEU A 213 14.82 4.35 -1.67
N GLU A 214 15.01 5.62 -1.33
CA GLU A 214 15.52 6.05 -0.02
C GLU A 214 14.34 6.39 0.88
N LEU A 215 14.22 5.70 2.01
CA LEU A 215 13.26 6.06 3.06
C LEU A 215 13.80 7.26 3.84
N LEU A 216 13.10 8.39 3.81
CA LEU A 216 13.48 9.59 4.55
C LEU A 216 12.83 9.63 5.94
N LYS A 217 11.60 9.17 6.04
CA LYS A 217 10.84 9.13 7.29
C LYS A 217 9.73 8.07 7.19
N ALA A 218 9.47 7.38 8.29
CA ALA A 218 8.23 6.63 8.50
C ALA A 218 7.80 6.76 9.97
N GLU A 219 6.53 7.09 10.21
CA GLU A 219 5.99 7.25 11.56
C GLU A 219 4.54 6.78 11.65
N ALA A 220 4.14 6.22 12.78
CA ALA A 220 2.76 5.91 13.09
C ALA A 220 2.11 7.10 13.82
N ILE A 221 0.89 7.46 13.41
CA ILE A 221 0.20 8.66 13.90
C ILE A 221 -0.99 8.22 14.75
N ASP A 222 -1.05 8.65 16.01
CA ASP A 222 -2.20 8.38 16.88
C ASP A 222 -3.44 9.16 16.41
N THR A 223 -4.47 8.44 16.02
CA THR A 223 -5.76 9.02 15.62
C THR A 223 -6.82 8.98 16.71
N GLN A 224 -6.44 8.63 17.96
CA GLN A 224 -7.36 8.56 19.09
C GLN A 224 -8.55 7.61 18.86
N LYS A 225 -8.27 6.46 18.23
CA LYS A 225 -9.24 5.37 17.98
C LYS A 225 -10.36 5.71 16.98
N ILE A 226 -10.11 6.57 16.01
CA ILE A 226 -11.04 6.78 14.88
C ILE A 226 -11.19 5.51 14.04
N SER A 227 -10.12 4.72 13.89
CA SER A 227 -10.13 3.33 13.43
C SER A 227 -9.49 2.46 14.50
N ASP A 228 -9.64 1.16 14.40
CA ASP A 228 -8.92 0.22 15.26
C ASP A 228 -7.45 0.04 14.83
N HIS A 229 -7.05 0.60 13.68
CA HIS A 229 -5.67 0.81 13.25
C HIS A 229 -5.35 2.31 13.20
N ASN A 230 -4.09 2.65 13.41
CA ASN A 230 -3.55 3.99 13.21
C ASN A 230 -2.83 4.08 11.86
N PRO A 231 -2.85 5.25 11.18
CA PRO A 231 -2.14 5.44 9.93
C PRO A 231 -0.63 5.43 10.11
N ILE A 232 0.07 4.98 9.07
CA ILE A 232 1.52 5.12 8.94
C ILE A 232 1.78 6.12 7.81
N TYR A 233 2.47 7.21 8.14
CA TYR A 233 2.98 8.18 7.17
C TYR A 233 4.40 7.84 6.80
N ALA A 234 4.75 7.84 5.52
CA ALA A 234 6.11 7.65 5.06
C ALA A 234 6.47 8.60 3.93
N THR A 235 7.73 9.02 3.90
CA THR A 235 8.32 9.87 2.85
C THR A 235 9.50 9.16 2.22
N PHE A 236 9.53 9.15 0.91
CA PHE A 236 10.58 8.53 0.10
C PHE A 236 11.25 9.54 -0.83
N ARG A 237 12.50 9.24 -1.20
CA ARG A 237 13.23 9.89 -2.28
C ARG A 237 13.59 8.86 -3.35
N ILE A 238 13.52 9.28 -4.60
CA ILE A 238 13.93 8.46 -5.74
C ILE A 238 15.44 8.39 -5.78
N ILE A 239 16.00 7.18 -5.83
CA ILE A 239 17.45 6.99 -6.03
C ILE A 239 17.73 7.13 -7.52
N ASN A 240 18.46 8.17 -7.89
CA ASN A 240 18.92 8.37 -9.27
C ASN A 240 20.10 7.42 -9.56
N ASN A 241 19.88 6.47 -10.47
CA ASN A 241 20.92 5.50 -10.89
C ASN A 241 21.98 6.10 -11.84
N SER A 242 21.97 7.40 -12.10
CA SER A 242 22.95 8.07 -12.97
C SER A 242 24.42 7.95 -12.50
N GLY A 243 24.66 7.59 -11.23
CA GLY A 243 26.01 7.34 -10.72
C GLY A 243 26.54 5.92 -10.94
N LYS A 244 25.69 4.90 -11.06
CA LYS A 244 26.15 3.51 -11.19
C LYS A 244 26.63 3.13 -12.60
N MET A 245 26.20 3.86 -13.64
CA MET A 245 26.69 3.64 -15.01
C MET A 245 28.07 4.28 -15.24
N ALA A 246 28.44 5.33 -14.52
CA ALA A 246 29.75 5.97 -14.68
C ALA A 246 30.90 5.13 -14.12
N GLU A 247 30.69 4.46 -12.98
CA GLU A 247 31.74 3.58 -12.39
C GLU A 247 32.01 2.30 -13.21
N THR A 248 31.01 1.81 -13.96
CA THR A 248 31.17 0.59 -14.78
C THR A 248 31.94 0.88 -16.10
N VAL A 249 31.86 2.11 -16.61
CA VAL A 249 32.58 2.51 -17.84
C VAL A 249 34.03 2.81 -17.55
N GLU A 250 34.38 3.40 -16.40
CA GLU A 250 35.79 3.67 -16.03
C GLU A 250 36.64 2.40 -15.76
N VAL A 251 35.98 1.27 -15.44
CA VAL A 251 36.69 -0.01 -15.22
C VAL A 251 37.01 -0.74 -16.54
N LEU A 252 36.25 -0.49 -17.61
CA LEU A 252 36.44 -1.14 -18.91
C LEU A 252 37.50 -0.44 -19.80
N ASP A 253 37.84 0.82 -19.53
CA ASP A 253 38.88 1.55 -20.27
C ASP A 253 40.29 1.38 -19.67
N LYS A 254 40.46 0.53 -18.66
CA LYS A 254 41.76 0.26 -18.00
C LYS A 254 42.24 -1.19 -18.10
N VAL A 255 41.71 -1.96 -19.07
CA VAL A 255 42.22 -3.32 -19.37
C VAL A 255 42.80 -3.40 -20.77
#